data_2d45026ee96109528ba10dfde8471b7d
#
_entry.id   2d45026ee96109528ba10dfde8471b7d
#
_cell.length_a   1.000
_cell.length_b   1.000
_cell.length_c   1.000
_cell.angle_alpha   90.00
_cell.angle_beta   90.00
_cell.angle_gamma   90.00
#
_symmetry.space_group_name_H-M   'P 1'
#
loop_
_entity.id
_entity.type
_entity.pdbx_description
1 polymer ?
#
loop_
_entity_poly.entity_id
_entity_poly.type
_entity_poly.pdbx_seq_one_letter_code
_entity_poly.pdbx_strand_id
1 'polypeptide(L)'
;MKVGLVLEGGGMRGLYTAGVLDVMMDNHFMPDVVCGTSAGVTFGVNLLSQQKGRVLRYNCRYVGNKRYISLHSWLTTGNMINKDFAYDLLPRSLDPFDEEQYERSPAVFYATITNMHTGEAEYVQITNTWEQMDVIRASASLPIICQPVEWNGEKYLDGGLADNIPLDKCMELGCDKIIIVLTRPAGYHRNDHISGVCHLFYPRYKALLKTIANRNANYNARIEQINRLEAEGKVFVIRPSRHIEVGRLEQDADRLRALHALGVDDALGVWEQLESYLHKDGI
;
A
#
# COMPACT_ATOMS: atom_id res chain seq x y z
N MET A 1 1.00 4.66 25.12
CA MET A 1 0.60 3.57 24.22
C MET A 1 0.87 4.03 22.79
N LYS A 2 1.66 3.30 22.03
CA LYS A 2 2.04 3.61 20.65
C LYS A 2 1.21 2.75 19.69
N VAL A 3 0.49 3.39 18.79
CA VAL A 3 -0.40 2.71 17.84
C VAL A 3 0.23 2.66 16.44
N GLY A 4 0.34 1.48 15.87
CA GLY A 4 0.80 1.24 14.51
C GLY A 4 -0.34 0.91 13.57
N LEU A 5 -0.24 1.39 12.32
CA LEU A 5 -1.12 1.06 11.22
C LEU A 5 -0.32 0.42 10.08
N VAL A 6 -0.69 -0.79 9.71
CA VAL A 6 -0.06 -1.54 8.61
C VAL A 6 -1.00 -1.57 7.41
N LEU A 7 -0.51 -1.12 6.25
CA LEU A 7 -1.29 -1.01 5.01
C LEU A 7 -0.75 -1.96 3.94
N GLU A 8 -1.54 -2.99 3.60
CA GLU A 8 -1.19 -3.98 2.57
C GLU A 8 -1.09 -3.35 1.18
N GLY A 9 -0.13 -3.84 0.38
CA GLY A 9 -0.02 -3.55 -1.03
C GLY A 9 -1.05 -4.28 -1.89
N GLY A 10 -1.69 -3.56 -2.84
CA GLY A 10 -2.78 -4.18 -3.60
C GLY A 10 -3.05 -3.61 -5.00
N GLY A 11 -2.33 -2.59 -5.48
CA GLY A 11 -2.70 -1.83 -6.66
C GLY A 11 -4.07 -1.19 -6.47
N MET A 12 -4.96 -1.24 -7.47
CA MET A 12 -6.31 -0.65 -7.36
C MET A 12 -7.18 -1.26 -6.26
N ARG A 13 -6.85 -2.47 -5.75
CA ARG A 13 -7.53 -3.00 -4.56
C ARG A 13 -7.32 -2.16 -3.30
N GLY A 14 -6.29 -1.32 -3.27
CA GLY A 14 -6.08 -0.33 -2.22
C GLY A 14 -7.19 0.72 -2.09
N LEU A 15 -8.15 0.81 -3.05
CA LEU A 15 -9.35 1.65 -2.88
C LEU A 15 -10.18 1.20 -1.65
N TYR A 16 -10.13 -0.09 -1.30
CA TYR A 16 -10.66 -0.56 -0.03
C TYR A 16 -9.98 0.12 1.15
N THR A 17 -8.65 0.10 1.15
CA THR A 17 -7.84 0.79 2.17
C THR A 17 -8.18 2.28 2.23
N ALA A 18 -8.33 2.94 1.08
CA ALA A 18 -8.72 4.35 1.04
C ALA A 18 -10.06 4.62 1.73
N GLY A 19 -11.06 3.72 1.56
CA GLY A 19 -12.34 3.81 2.27
C GLY A 19 -12.18 3.68 3.78
N VAL A 20 -11.34 2.73 4.25
CA VAL A 20 -11.02 2.58 5.68
C VAL A 20 -10.33 3.84 6.23
N LEU A 21 -9.36 4.41 5.49
CA LEU A 21 -8.67 5.63 5.90
C LEU A 21 -9.59 6.85 5.93
N ASP A 22 -10.56 6.93 5.04
CA ASP A 22 -11.58 8.00 5.07
C ASP A 22 -12.42 7.94 6.35
N VAL A 23 -12.78 6.73 6.83
CA VAL A 23 -13.46 6.55 8.12
C VAL A 23 -12.57 6.92 9.30
N MET A 24 -11.26 6.59 9.25
CA MET A 24 -10.30 7.02 10.26
C MET A 24 -10.22 8.54 10.36
N MET A 25 -10.19 9.24 9.21
CA MET A 25 -10.20 10.71 9.17
C MET A 25 -11.51 11.30 9.72
N ASP A 26 -12.67 10.71 9.41
CA ASP A 26 -13.97 11.14 9.95
C ASP A 26 -14.06 11.02 11.47
N ASN A 27 -13.42 10.01 12.02
CA ASN A 27 -13.37 9.79 13.47
C ASN A 27 -12.14 10.45 14.14
N HIS A 28 -11.43 11.32 13.42
CA HIS A 28 -10.23 12.01 13.91
C HIS A 28 -9.17 11.07 14.49
N PHE A 29 -9.11 9.85 13.96
CA PHE A 29 -8.14 8.85 14.39
C PHE A 29 -6.84 9.00 13.61
N MET A 30 -5.71 9.15 14.33
CA MET A 30 -4.36 9.18 13.78
C MET A 30 -3.48 8.19 14.54
N PRO A 31 -2.89 7.19 13.87
CA PRO A 31 -1.89 6.32 14.50
C PRO A 31 -0.57 7.06 14.72
N ASP A 32 0.30 6.52 15.59
CA ASP A 32 1.64 7.07 15.78
C ASP A 32 2.60 6.69 14.64
N VAL A 33 2.39 5.49 14.07
CA VAL A 33 3.24 4.93 13.00
C VAL A 33 2.37 4.33 11.92
N VAL A 34 2.69 4.63 10.66
CA VAL A 34 2.10 3.98 9.48
C VAL A 34 3.20 3.25 8.71
N CYS A 35 3.03 1.97 8.46
CA CYS A 35 3.89 1.18 7.59
C CYS A 35 3.09 0.70 6.39
N GLY A 36 3.46 1.12 5.19
CA GLY A 36 2.73 0.80 3.97
C GLY A 36 3.60 0.14 2.90
N THR A 37 2.94 -0.58 1.99
CA THR A 37 3.56 -1.17 0.80
C THR A 37 2.73 -0.86 -0.44
N SER A 38 3.37 -0.43 -1.55
CA SER A 38 2.70 -0.23 -2.85
C SER A 38 1.51 0.74 -2.76
N ALA A 39 0.29 0.28 -3.04
CA ALA A 39 -0.94 1.06 -2.85
C ALA A 39 -1.11 1.53 -1.38
N GLY A 40 -0.64 0.76 -0.41
CA GLY A 40 -0.62 1.18 0.99
C GLY A 40 0.25 2.42 1.23
N VAL A 41 1.28 2.66 0.40
CA VAL A 41 2.07 3.89 0.43
C VAL A 41 1.35 5.01 -0.32
N THR A 42 1.07 4.80 -1.61
CA THR A 42 0.53 5.85 -2.48
C THR A 42 -0.84 6.38 -2.04
N PHE A 43 -1.62 5.55 -1.36
CA PHE A 43 -2.92 5.94 -0.80
C PHE A 43 -2.80 6.33 0.68
N GLY A 44 -1.93 5.65 1.43
CA GLY A 44 -1.75 5.87 2.86
C GLY A 44 -1.24 7.27 3.24
N VAL A 45 -0.40 7.90 2.40
CA VAL A 45 0.08 9.28 2.64
C VAL A 45 -1.07 10.29 2.76
N ASN A 46 -2.25 9.98 2.18
CA ASN A 46 -3.42 10.86 2.26
C ASN A 46 -4.07 10.87 3.66
N LEU A 47 -3.79 9.88 4.51
CA LEU A 47 -4.20 9.92 5.92
C LEU A 47 -3.45 11.03 6.67
N LEU A 48 -2.13 11.13 6.49
CA LEU A 48 -1.31 12.14 7.16
C LEU A 48 -1.63 13.55 6.65
N SER A 49 -1.90 13.70 5.35
CA SER A 49 -2.32 14.97 4.76
C SER A 49 -3.80 15.30 4.99
N GLN A 50 -4.56 14.43 5.70
CA GLN A 50 -5.99 14.62 6.02
C GLN A 50 -6.87 14.90 4.78
N GLN A 51 -6.51 14.31 3.64
CA GLN A 51 -7.20 14.56 2.37
C GLN A 51 -8.24 13.47 2.07
N LYS A 52 -9.31 13.46 2.88
CA LYS A 52 -10.45 12.55 2.71
C LYS A 52 -10.99 12.53 1.28
N GLY A 53 -11.28 11.35 0.77
CA GLY A 53 -11.87 11.14 -0.56
C GLY A 53 -10.93 11.44 -1.73
N ARG A 54 -9.73 11.97 -1.50
CA ARG A 54 -8.78 12.32 -2.56
C ARG A 54 -8.40 11.12 -3.41
N VAL A 55 -8.10 9.98 -2.76
CA VAL A 55 -7.71 8.74 -3.47
C VAL A 55 -8.82 8.28 -4.41
N LEU A 56 -10.06 8.21 -3.95
CA LEU A 56 -11.19 7.83 -4.79
C LEU A 56 -11.41 8.84 -5.93
N ARG A 57 -11.37 10.13 -5.62
CA ARG A 57 -11.63 11.22 -6.56
C ARG A 57 -10.70 11.18 -7.77
N TYR A 58 -9.37 11.16 -7.55
CA TYR A 58 -8.45 11.17 -8.68
C TYR A 58 -8.42 9.84 -9.43
N ASN A 59 -8.53 8.70 -8.74
CA ASN A 59 -8.59 7.41 -9.44
C ASN A 59 -9.82 7.33 -10.34
N CYS A 60 -11.02 7.64 -9.83
CA CYS A 60 -12.25 7.61 -10.65
C CYS A 60 -12.24 8.66 -11.77
N ARG A 61 -11.58 9.81 -11.57
CA ARG A 61 -11.49 10.87 -12.59
C ARG A 61 -10.57 10.50 -13.74
N TYR A 62 -9.48 9.79 -13.46
CA TYR A 62 -8.43 9.53 -14.44
C TYR A 62 -8.33 8.07 -14.88
N VAL A 63 -9.13 7.14 -14.32
CA VAL A 63 -9.25 5.78 -14.82
C VAL A 63 -9.69 5.82 -16.29
N GLY A 64 -9.06 4.97 -17.12
CA GLY A 64 -9.28 5.00 -18.59
C GLY A 64 -8.51 6.12 -19.33
N ASN A 65 -7.88 7.05 -18.64
CA ASN A 65 -7.03 8.05 -19.29
C ASN A 65 -5.71 7.41 -19.73
N LYS A 66 -5.41 7.49 -21.03
CA LYS A 66 -4.18 6.94 -21.63
C LYS A 66 -2.88 7.50 -21.02
N ARG A 67 -2.93 8.70 -20.43
CA ARG A 67 -1.80 9.35 -19.76
C ARG A 67 -1.65 8.96 -18.29
N TYR A 68 -2.59 8.22 -17.69
CA TYR A 68 -2.52 7.85 -16.26
C TYR A 68 -1.99 6.42 -16.10
N ILE A 69 -2.84 5.41 -16.32
CA ILE A 69 -2.48 3.99 -16.22
C ILE A 69 -2.94 3.33 -17.52
N SER A 70 -2.00 2.94 -18.39
CA SER A 70 -2.37 2.40 -19.70
C SER A 70 -1.24 1.66 -20.38
N LEU A 71 -1.60 0.77 -21.33
CA LEU A 71 -0.65 0.15 -22.24
C LEU A 71 0.05 1.19 -23.13
N HIS A 72 -0.62 2.29 -23.48
CA HIS A 72 -0.01 3.39 -24.23
C HIS A 72 1.14 4.02 -23.42
N SER A 73 0.94 4.29 -22.12
CA SER A 73 2.00 4.78 -21.25
C SER A 73 3.18 3.79 -21.20
N TRP A 74 2.88 2.50 -21.08
CA TRP A 74 3.94 1.46 -21.05
C TRP A 74 4.77 1.46 -22.34
N LEU A 75 4.14 1.53 -23.50
CA LEU A 75 4.82 1.54 -24.79
C LEU A 75 5.65 2.80 -25.03
N THR A 76 5.23 3.94 -24.49
CA THR A 76 5.90 5.24 -24.73
C THR A 76 6.92 5.61 -23.67
N THR A 77 6.75 5.13 -22.43
CA THR A 77 7.60 5.52 -21.29
C THR A 77 8.26 4.34 -20.58
N GLY A 78 7.89 3.10 -20.93
CA GLY A 78 8.31 1.90 -20.21
C GLY A 78 7.58 1.69 -18.86
N ASN A 79 6.59 2.54 -18.53
CA ASN A 79 5.84 2.48 -17.29
C ASN A 79 4.34 2.43 -17.56
N MET A 80 3.65 1.39 -17.06
CA MET A 80 2.20 1.29 -17.12
C MET A 80 1.53 2.44 -16.35
N ILE A 81 2.07 2.78 -15.17
CA ILE A 81 1.72 3.98 -14.41
C ILE A 81 2.66 5.09 -14.87
N ASN A 82 2.12 6.09 -15.55
CA ASN A 82 2.93 7.17 -16.10
C ASN A 82 3.53 8.04 -14.99
N LYS A 83 4.86 8.11 -14.96
CA LYS A 83 5.61 8.81 -13.92
C LYS A 83 5.21 10.29 -13.85
N ASP A 84 5.30 10.99 -14.98
CA ASP A 84 5.09 12.44 -15.03
C ASP A 84 3.63 12.83 -14.75
N PHE A 85 2.69 11.95 -15.10
CA PHE A 85 1.28 12.19 -14.80
C PHE A 85 0.94 11.86 -13.36
N ALA A 86 1.27 10.65 -12.88
CA ALA A 86 0.80 10.14 -11.60
C ALA A 86 1.55 10.72 -10.39
N TYR A 87 2.86 11.01 -10.56
CA TYR A 87 3.74 11.41 -9.45
C TYR A 87 4.24 12.86 -9.53
N ASP A 88 3.87 13.60 -10.58
CA ASP A 88 4.17 15.03 -10.71
C ASP A 88 2.92 15.85 -11.03
N LEU A 89 2.35 15.73 -12.23
CA LEU A 89 1.23 16.55 -12.68
C LEU A 89 -0.01 16.41 -11.80
N LEU A 90 -0.38 15.18 -11.43
CA LEU A 90 -1.55 14.90 -10.62
C LEU A 90 -1.42 15.53 -9.23
N PRO A 91 -0.39 15.19 -8.41
CA PRO A 91 -0.30 15.70 -7.06
C PRO A 91 0.12 17.18 -6.97
N ARG A 92 0.69 17.77 -8.03
CA ARG A 92 1.03 19.21 -8.00
C ARG A 92 -0.06 20.13 -8.53
N SER A 93 -0.91 19.63 -9.46
CA SER A 93 -1.78 20.53 -10.23
C SER A 93 -3.20 20.04 -10.42
N LEU A 94 -3.42 18.75 -10.68
CA LEU A 94 -4.74 18.23 -11.05
C LEU A 94 -5.61 17.90 -9.84
N ASP A 95 -5.00 17.41 -8.78
CA ASP A 95 -5.58 17.14 -7.47
C ASP A 95 -4.46 17.34 -6.42
N PRO A 96 -4.18 18.61 -6.04
CA PRO A 96 -3.00 18.98 -5.27
C PRO A 96 -2.90 18.20 -3.95
N PHE A 97 -1.68 17.70 -3.66
CA PHE A 97 -1.38 17.08 -2.39
C PHE A 97 -1.00 18.14 -1.37
N ASP A 98 -1.52 18.00 -0.16
CA ASP A 98 -1.24 18.92 0.95
C ASP A 98 -0.01 18.46 1.73
N GLU A 99 1.17 18.87 1.23
CA GLU A 99 2.45 18.56 1.87
C GLU A 99 2.58 19.24 3.23
N GLU A 100 2.08 20.45 3.37
CA GLU A 100 2.17 21.18 4.64
C GLU A 100 1.43 20.46 5.76
N GLN A 101 0.23 19.97 5.46
CA GLN A 101 -0.54 19.14 6.40
C GLN A 101 0.14 17.80 6.66
N TYR A 102 0.73 17.17 5.64
CA TYR A 102 1.50 15.93 5.80
C TYR A 102 2.66 16.11 6.77
N GLU A 103 3.49 17.14 6.59
CA GLU A 103 4.65 17.44 7.45
C GLU A 103 4.26 17.81 8.89
N ARG A 104 3.08 18.40 9.08
CA ARG A 104 2.53 18.73 10.41
C ARG A 104 1.95 17.52 11.14
N SER A 105 1.76 16.40 10.45
CA SER A 105 1.21 15.20 11.06
C SER A 105 2.13 14.69 12.18
N PRO A 106 1.58 14.31 13.35
CA PRO A 106 2.37 13.70 14.42
C PRO A 106 2.78 12.26 14.07
N ALA A 107 2.15 11.64 13.08
CA ALA A 107 2.40 10.27 12.66
C ALA A 107 3.69 10.15 11.84
N VAL A 108 4.40 9.05 12.03
CA VAL A 108 5.58 8.70 11.22
C VAL A 108 5.18 7.69 10.14
N PHE A 109 5.54 7.96 8.88
CA PHE A 109 5.20 7.09 7.74
C PHE A 109 6.43 6.36 7.19
N TYR A 110 6.33 5.02 7.05
CA TYR A 110 7.35 4.19 6.42
C TYR A 110 6.83 3.57 5.12
N ALA A 111 7.59 3.74 4.04
CA ALA A 111 7.35 3.10 2.75
C ALA A 111 8.25 1.87 2.60
N THR A 112 7.67 0.74 2.20
CA THR A 112 8.41 -0.49 1.87
C THR A 112 8.81 -0.48 0.41
N ILE A 113 10.08 -0.72 0.11
CA ILE A 113 10.64 -0.88 -1.23
C ILE A 113 11.46 -2.17 -1.28
N THR A 114 11.61 -2.78 -2.46
CA THR A 114 12.45 -4.00 -2.64
C THR A 114 13.74 -3.64 -3.36
N ASN A 115 14.87 -3.81 -2.69
CA ASN A 115 16.18 -3.63 -3.31
C ASN A 115 16.45 -4.75 -4.33
N MET A 116 16.82 -4.37 -5.56
CA MET A 116 17.01 -5.36 -6.62
C MET A 116 18.27 -6.20 -6.43
N HIS A 117 19.33 -5.65 -5.80
CA HIS A 117 20.58 -6.36 -5.58
C HIS A 117 20.47 -7.41 -4.47
N THR A 118 19.91 -7.01 -3.33
CA THR A 118 19.78 -7.89 -2.16
C THR A 118 18.53 -8.77 -2.21
N GLY A 119 17.49 -8.33 -2.95
CA GLY A 119 16.16 -8.94 -2.95
C GLY A 119 15.39 -8.73 -1.64
N GLU A 120 15.89 -7.91 -0.75
CA GLU A 120 15.32 -7.66 0.58
C GLU A 120 14.40 -6.43 0.58
N ALA A 121 13.49 -6.39 1.56
CA ALA A 121 12.68 -5.21 1.82
C ALA A 121 13.53 -4.16 2.56
N GLU A 122 13.41 -2.91 2.12
CA GLU A 122 13.91 -1.75 2.83
C GLU A 122 12.74 -0.85 3.22
N TYR A 123 12.80 -0.26 4.41
CA TYR A 123 11.74 0.57 4.98
C TYR A 123 12.24 1.98 5.14
N VAL A 124 11.77 2.87 4.29
CA VAL A 124 12.21 4.26 4.25
C VAL A 124 11.17 5.14 4.92
N GLN A 125 11.60 5.91 5.92
CA GLN A 125 10.75 6.93 6.51
C GLN A 125 10.51 8.06 5.50
N ILE A 126 9.26 8.40 5.25
CA ILE A 126 8.87 9.51 4.38
C ILE A 126 8.64 10.74 5.25
N THR A 127 9.58 11.66 5.21
CA THR A 127 9.51 12.93 5.96
C THR A 127 9.03 14.09 5.09
N ASN A 128 9.33 14.04 3.79
CA ASN A 128 8.85 14.98 2.78
C ASN A 128 8.49 14.21 1.50
N THR A 129 7.26 14.30 1.05
CA THR A 129 6.78 13.48 -0.09
C THR A 129 7.37 13.96 -1.41
N TRP A 130 7.67 15.26 -1.58
CA TRP A 130 8.25 15.80 -2.80
C TRP A 130 9.71 15.38 -2.98
N GLU A 131 10.51 15.43 -1.92
CA GLU A 131 11.91 15.02 -1.95
C GLU A 131 12.05 13.50 -2.08
N GLN A 132 11.10 12.74 -1.53
CA GLN A 132 11.12 11.29 -1.51
C GLN A 132 10.08 10.65 -2.45
N MET A 133 9.62 11.40 -3.46
CA MET A 133 8.64 10.90 -4.44
C MET A 133 9.14 9.65 -5.16
N ASP A 134 10.44 9.53 -5.39
CA ASP A 134 11.02 8.34 -6.00
C ASP A 134 10.92 7.10 -5.09
N VAL A 135 10.95 7.25 -3.77
CA VAL A 135 10.69 6.15 -2.82
C VAL A 135 9.23 5.73 -2.89
N ILE A 136 8.30 6.70 -2.87
CA ILE A 136 6.86 6.45 -3.01
C ILE A 136 6.57 5.71 -4.33
N ARG A 137 7.19 6.15 -5.43
CA ARG A 137 7.09 5.53 -6.74
C ARG A 137 7.72 4.13 -6.76
N ALA A 138 8.89 3.94 -6.14
CA ALA A 138 9.57 2.65 -6.05
C ALA A 138 8.69 1.61 -5.37
N SER A 139 8.04 1.99 -4.26
CA SER A 139 7.12 1.13 -3.54
C SER A 139 5.98 0.57 -4.40
N ALA A 140 5.57 1.30 -5.45
CA ALA A 140 4.50 0.93 -6.38
C ALA A 140 5.00 0.51 -7.78
N SER A 141 6.32 0.36 -7.98
CA SER A 141 6.90 -0.02 -9.27
C SER A 141 6.87 -1.53 -9.48
N LEU A 142 5.76 -2.03 -10.01
CA LEU A 142 5.56 -3.44 -10.31
C LEU A 142 6.57 -3.94 -11.38
N PRO A 143 7.16 -5.12 -11.18
CA PRO A 143 8.14 -5.67 -12.14
C PRO A 143 7.53 -5.83 -13.54
N ILE A 144 8.36 -5.65 -14.57
CA ILE A 144 8.05 -5.78 -16.00
C ILE A 144 7.20 -4.61 -16.51
N ILE A 145 6.15 -4.22 -15.82
CA ILE A 145 5.20 -3.19 -16.26
C ILE A 145 5.57 -1.78 -15.79
N CYS A 146 6.55 -1.67 -14.87
CA CYS A 146 7.20 -0.42 -14.50
C CYS A 146 8.71 -0.60 -14.54
N GLN A 147 9.42 0.48 -14.84
CA GLN A 147 10.87 0.49 -14.76
C GLN A 147 11.32 0.54 -13.29
N PRO A 148 12.46 -0.09 -12.97
CA PRO A 148 13.10 0.10 -11.67
C PRO A 148 13.35 1.57 -11.37
N VAL A 149 13.25 1.93 -10.10
CA VAL A 149 13.51 3.29 -9.62
C VAL A 149 14.90 3.34 -9.02
N GLU A 150 15.68 4.33 -9.42
CA GLU A 150 16.98 4.62 -8.79
C GLU A 150 16.77 5.57 -7.61
N TRP A 151 17.33 5.19 -6.46
CA TRP A 151 17.36 6.00 -5.25
C TRP A 151 18.63 5.69 -4.45
N ASN A 152 19.36 6.72 -4.02
CA ASN A 152 20.62 6.59 -3.29
C ASN A 152 21.65 5.64 -3.96
N GLY A 153 21.69 5.62 -5.30
CA GLY A 153 22.64 4.81 -6.06
C GLY A 153 22.26 3.34 -6.25
N GLU A 154 21.12 2.90 -5.69
CA GLU A 154 20.59 1.55 -5.82
C GLU A 154 19.30 1.53 -6.65
N LYS A 155 18.90 0.33 -7.12
CA LYS A 155 17.68 0.12 -7.90
C LYS A 155 16.62 -0.63 -7.09
N TYR A 156 15.40 -0.12 -7.17
CA TYR A 156 14.28 -0.64 -6.40
C TYR A 156 13.07 -0.95 -7.28
N LEU A 157 12.31 -1.92 -6.82
CA LEU A 157 10.99 -2.29 -7.34
C LEU A 157 9.97 -2.30 -6.19
N ASP A 158 8.69 -2.62 -6.54
CA ASP A 158 7.55 -2.68 -5.61
C ASP A 158 7.88 -3.47 -4.34
N GLY A 159 7.62 -2.84 -3.20
CA GLY A 159 7.88 -3.43 -1.88
C GLY A 159 7.19 -4.76 -1.66
N GLY A 160 6.04 -4.98 -2.31
CA GLY A 160 5.27 -6.22 -2.21
C GLY A 160 5.90 -7.45 -2.90
N LEU A 161 7.11 -7.30 -3.47
CA LEU A 161 7.92 -8.44 -3.87
C LEU A 161 8.55 -9.11 -2.66
N ALA A 162 9.11 -8.32 -1.74
CA ALA A 162 9.79 -8.80 -0.54
C ALA A 162 8.85 -8.80 0.68
N ASP A 163 8.13 -7.70 0.95
CA ASP A 163 7.19 -7.60 2.06
C ASP A 163 5.92 -6.83 1.69
N ASN A 164 4.83 -7.55 1.45
CA ASN A 164 3.56 -6.94 1.05
C ASN A 164 2.73 -6.41 2.22
N ILE A 165 3.02 -6.84 3.45
CA ILE A 165 2.32 -6.48 4.69
C ILE A 165 3.40 -6.25 5.76
N PRO A 166 3.90 -5.01 5.91
CA PRO A 166 5.09 -4.69 6.71
C PRO A 166 4.83 -4.72 8.24
N LEU A 167 4.32 -5.85 8.71
CA LEU A 167 3.96 -6.07 10.11
C LEU A 167 5.19 -6.07 11.01
N ASP A 168 6.26 -6.80 10.62
CA ASP A 168 7.46 -6.93 11.45
C ASP A 168 8.11 -5.56 11.67
N LYS A 169 8.11 -4.69 10.64
CA LYS A 169 8.60 -3.32 10.77
C LYS A 169 7.81 -2.51 11.79
N CYS A 170 6.50 -2.64 11.78
CA CYS A 170 5.64 -1.98 12.76
C CYS A 170 5.91 -2.48 14.20
N MET A 171 6.13 -3.79 14.35
CA MET A 171 6.52 -4.40 15.63
C MET A 171 7.90 -3.92 16.12
N GLU A 172 8.91 -3.89 15.23
CA GLU A 172 10.27 -3.39 15.51
C GLU A 172 10.26 -1.93 16.00
N LEU A 173 9.33 -1.13 15.51
CA LEU A 173 9.16 0.27 15.92
C LEU A 173 8.51 0.41 17.31
N GLY A 174 8.22 -0.70 18.00
CA GLY A 174 7.71 -0.71 19.37
C GLY A 174 6.26 -0.26 19.48
N CYS A 175 5.40 -0.60 18.52
CA CYS A 175 3.97 -0.34 18.60
C CYS A 175 3.31 -1.32 19.60
N ASP A 176 2.59 -0.78 20.58
CA ASP A 176 1.86 -1.56 21.60
C ASP A 176 0.56 -2.15 21.02
N LYS A 177 -0.07 -1.42 20.12
CA LYS A 177 -1.28 -1.82 19.40
C LYS A 177 -1.05 -1.70 17.89
N ILE A 178 -1.48 -2.69 17.12
CA ILE A 178 -1.28 -2.70 15.67
C ILE A 178 -2.61 -2.96 14.96
N ILE A 179 -2.98 -2.04 14.10
CA ILE A 179 -4.12 -2.15 13.18
C ILE A 179 -3.57 -2.56 11.81
N ILE A 180 -4.17 -3.57 11.19
CA ILE A 180 -3.76 -4.06 9.87
C ILE A 180 -4.93 -3.92 8.91
N VAL A 181 -4.72 -3.18 7.81
CA VAL A 181 -5.71 -3.09 6.72
C VAL A 181 -5.26 -3.97 5.56
N LEU A 182 -6.05 -5.01 5.30
CA LEU A 182 -5.84 -5.95 4.20
C LEU A 182 -6.71 -5.60 3.00
N THR A 183 -6.25 -5.95 1.80
CA THR A 183 -6.96 -5.71 0.53
C THR A 183 -7.64 -6.96 -0.03
N ARG A 184 -7.62 -8.06 0.74
CA ARG A 184 -8.21 -9.34 0.38
C ARG A 184 -9.09 -9.87 1.52
N PRO A 185 -10.21 -10.54 1.18
CA PRO A 185 -11.09 -11.14 2.18
C PRO A 185 -10.41 -12.32 2.89
N ALA A 186 -10.98 -12.74 4.00
CA ALA A 186 -10.54 -13.93 4.72
C ALA A 186 -10.54 -15.15 3.80
N GLY A 187 -9.58 -16.06 4.04
CA GLY A 187 -9.42 -17.29 3.25
C GLY A 187 -8.74 -17.11 1.88
N TYR A 188 -8.36 -15.89 1.50
CA TYR A 188 -7.59 -15.69 0.27
C TYR A 188 -6.21 -16.33 0.38
N HIS A 189 -5.85 -17.11 -0.64
CA HIS A 189 -4.53 -17.72 -0.80
C HIS A 189 -3.88 -17.22 -2.10
N ARG A 190 -2.66 -16.66 -2.00
CA ARG A 190 -1.93 -16.17 -3.17
C ARG A 190 -1.27 -17.32 -3.93
N ASN A 191 -1.50 -17.36 -5.25
CA ASN A 191 -0.94 -18.40 -6.14
C ASN A 191 -0.56 -17.86 -7.52
N ASP A 192 -0.22 -16.56 -7.63
CA ASP A 192 0.13 -15.95 -8.92
C ASP A 192 1.51 -16.41 -9.45
N HIS A 193 1.70 -16.40 -10.78
CA HIS A 193 2.86 -16.96 -11.48
C HIS A 193 3.59 -15.90 -12.30
N ILE A 194 4.40 -15.06 -11.65
CA ILE A 194 5.21 -14.03 -12.36
C ILE A 194 6.70 -14.38 -12.44
N SER A 195 7.17 -15.37 -11.67
CA SER A 195 8.61 -15.66 -11.55
C SER A 195 9.27 -16.03 -12.87
N GLY A 196 8.63 -16.85 -13.70
CA GLY A 196 9.20 -17.28 -14.98
C GLY A 196 9.51 -16.13 -15.92
N VAL A 197 8.60 -15.15 -16.04
CA VAL A 197 8.80 -13.97 -16.90
C VAL A 197 9.87 -13.05 -16.32
N CYS A 198 9.93 -12.89 -14.99
CA CYS A 198 10.95 -12.06 -14.35
C CYS A 198 12.39 -12.54 -14.59
N HIS A 199 12.62 -13.84 -14.77
CA HIS A 199 13.95 -14.37 -15.15
C HIS A 199 14.46 -13.81 -16.49
N LEU A 200 13.55 -13.54 -17.43
CA LEU A 200 13.90 -12.96 -18.72
C LEU A 200 14.30 -11.47 -18.59
N PHE A 201 13.60 -10.72 -17.75
CA PHE A 201 13.85 -9.29 -17.61
C PHE A 201 14.95 -8.93 -16.61
N TYR A 202 15.19 -9.77 -15.58
CA TYR A 202 16.13 -9.49 -14.49
C TYR A 202 17.18 -10.59 -14.28
N PRO A 203 17.84 -11.12 -15.34
CA PRO A 203 18.70 -12.31 -15.23
C PRO A 203 19.94 -12.08 -14.31
N ARG A 204 20.35 -10.83 -14.14
CA ARG A 204 21.52 -10.44 -13.30
C ARG A 204 21.19 -10.32 -11.81
N TYR A 205 19.90 -10.18 -11.45
CA TYR A 205 19.43 -9.94 -10.07
C TYR A 205 18.96 -11.24 -9.40
N LYS A 206 19.92 -12.15 -9.14
CA LYS A 206 19.60 -13.50 -8.63
C LYS A 206 18.86 -13.49 -7.29
N ALA A 207 19.24 -12.57 -6.38
CA ALA A 207 18.58 -12.43 -5.09
C ALA A 207 17.11 -11.99 -5.26
N LEU A 208 16.86 -10.96 -6.08
CA LEU A 208 15.50 -10.52 -6.44
C LEU A 208 14.66 -11.66 -7.02
N LEU A 209 15.23 -12.45 -7.94
CA LEU A 209 14.53 -13.59 -8.55
C LEU A 209 14.14 -14.66 -7.52
N LYS A 210 15.01 -14.91 -6.52
CA LYS A 210 14.71 -15.78 -5.39
C LYS A 210 13.55 -15.23 -4.54
N THR A 211 13.56 -13.94 -4.25
CA THR A 211 12.48 -13.25 -3.53
C THR A 211 11.15 -13.35 -4.28
N ILE A 212 11.16 -13.08 -5.60
CA ILE A 212 9.98 -13.21 -6.46
C ILE A 212 9.46 -14.66 -6.48
N ALA A 213 10.33 -15.65 -6.53
CA ALA A 213 9.93 -17.05 -6.50
C ALA A 213 9.23 -17.45 -5.19
N ASN A 214 9.68 -16.90 -4.05
CA ASN A 214 9.15 -17.19 -2.73
C ASN A 214 7.96 -16.29 -2.30
N ARG A 215 7.64 -15.25 -3.07
CA ARG A 215 6.66 -14.21 -2.65
C ARG A 215 5.28 -14.74 -2.29
N ASN A 216 4.81 -15.80 -2.96
CA ASN A 216 3.50 -16.41 -2.65
C ASN A 216 3.54 -17.13 -1.30
N ALA A 217 4.58 -17.93 -1.06
CA ALA A 217 4.78 -18.65 0.20
C ALA A 217 4.93 -17.66 1.37
N ASN A 218 5.75 -16.62 1.19
CA ASN A 218 5.97 -15.57 2.20
C ASN A 218 4.67 -14.83 2.52
N TYR A 219 3.89 -14.46 1.49
CA TYR A 219 2.60 -13.80 1.68
C TYR A 219 1.61 -14.69 2.46
N ASN A 220 1.48 -15.95 2.07
CA ASN A 220 0.53 -16.88 2.71
C ASN A 220 0.94 -17.13 4.16
N ALA A 221 2.24 -17.33 4.44
CA ALA A 221 2.74 -17.46 5.81
C ALA A 221 2.48 -16.20 6.66
N ARG A 222 2.60 -14.99 6.05
CA ARG A 222 2.27 -13.74 6.72
C ARG A 222 0.79 -13.66 7.08
N ILE A 223 -0.11 -14.05 6.19
CA ILE A 223 -1.55 -14.11 6.47
C ILE A 223 -1.86 -15.08 7.62
N GLU A 224 -1.22 -16.26 7.64
CA GLU A 224 -1.37 -17.22 8.75
C GLU A 224 -0.88 -16.64 10.09
N GLN A 225 0.25 -15.92 10.07
CA GLN A 225 0.76 -15.22 11.26
C GLN A 225 -0.25 -14.15 11.74
N ILE A 226 -0.78 -13.33 10.83
CA ILE A 226 -1.76 -12.30 11.15
C ILE A 226 -3.02 -12.92 11.75
N ASN A 227 -3.55 -13.98 11.15
CA ASN A 227 -4.75 -14.66 11.67
C ASN A 227 -4.55 -15.21 13.09
N ARG A 228 -3.35 -15.73 13.42
CA ARG A 228 -3.02 -16.16 14.79
C ARG A 228 -2.98 -14.97 15.76
N LEU A 229 -2.29 -13.89 15.38
CA LEU A 229 -2.18 -12.69 16.22
C LEU A 229 -3.53 -12.00 16.44
N GLU A 230 -4.40 -12.01 15.44
CA GLU A 230 -5.78 -11.53 15.52
C GLU A 230 -6.61 -12.38 16.51
N ALA A 231 -6.53 -13.71 16.40
CA ALA A 231 -7.21 -14.62 17.33
C ALA A 231 -6.72 -14.48 18.78
N GLU A 232 -5.44 -14.12 18.97
CA GLU A 232 -4.84 -13.83 20.27
C GLU A 232 -5.16 -12.41 20.78
N GLY A 233 -5.86 -11.58 19.99
CA GLY A 233 -6.15 -10.18 20.32
C GLY A 233 -4.94 -9.25 20.33
N LYS A 234 -3.82 -9.67 19.71
CA LYS A 234 -2.57 -8.89 19.65
C LYS A 234 -2.57 -7.86 18.53
N VAL A 235 -3.34 -8.08 17.47
CA VAL A 235 -3.55 -7.14 16.37
C VAL A 235 -5.03 -7.01 16.08
N PHE A 236 -5.43 -5.87 15.49
CA PHE A 236 -6.78 -5.64 14.98
C PHE A 236 -6.73 -5.63 13.46
N VAL A 237 -7.58 -6.43 12.80
CA VAL A 237 -7.54 -6.58 11.35
C VAL A 237 -8.84 -6.07 10.72
N ILE A 238 -8.70 -5.15 9.77
CA ILE A 238 -9.79 -4.71 8.89
C ILE A 238 -9.54 -5.29 7.51
N ARG A 239 -10.47 -6.09 7.01
CA ARG A 239 -10.37 -6.76 5.70
C ARG A 239 -11.71 -6.78 4.99
N PRO A 240 -11.74 -6.88 3.63
CA PRO A 240 -13.00 -6.95 2.90
C PRO A 240 -13.90 -8.07 3.42
N SER A 241 -15.13 -7.72 3.82
CA SER A 241 -16.14 -8.68 4.29
C SER A 241 -16.65 -9.61 3.18
N ARG A 242 -16.49 -9.16 1.92
CA ARG A 242 -16.84 -9.92 0.71
C ARG A 242 -15.84 -9.69 -0.40
N HIS A 243 -15.82 -10.60 -1.38
CA HIS A 243 -15.00 -10.43 -2.56
C HIS A 243 -15.66 -9.44 -3.54
N ILE A 244 -14.88 -8.44 -3.98
CA ILE A 244 -15.20 -7.62 -5.16
C ILE A 244 -14.08 -7.88 -6.17
N GLU A 245 -14.48 -8.25 -7.40
CA GLU A 245 -13.53 -8.55 -8.47
C GLU A 245 -12.89 -7.26 -9.00
N VAL A 246 -11.74 -6.89 -8.44
CA VAL A 246 -10.93 -5.74 -8.85
C VAL A 246 -9.51 -6.20 -9.13
N GLY A 247 -9.04 -5.94 -10.35
CA GLY A 247 -7.67 -6.19 -10.78
C GLY A 247 -6.66 -5.21 -10.14
N ARG A 248 -5.34 -5.52 -10.26
CA ARG A 248 -4.29 -4.58 -9.82
C ARG A 248 -4.28 -3.27 -10.62
N LEU A 249 -4.70 -3.32 -11.88
CA LEU A 249 -4.77 -2.20 -12.82
C LEU A 249 -6.21 -2.03 -13.33
N GLU A 250 -7.19 -2.09 -12.41
CA GLU A 250 -8.61 -1.93 -12.75
C GLU A 250 -8.88 -0.62 -13.49
N GLN A 251 -9.73 -0.69 -14.51
CA GLN A 251 -10.10 0.44 -15.37
C GLN A 251 -11.58 0.81 -15.27
N ASP A 252 -12.33 0.16 -14.39
CA ASP A 252 -13.76 0.41 -14.17
C ASP A 252 -13.97 1.27 -12.92
N ALA A 253 -14.40 2.52 -13.13
CA ALA A 253 -14.63 3.48 -12.03
C ALA A 253 -15.74 3.03 -11.07
N ASP A 254 -16.75 2.30 -11.53
CA ASP A 254 -17.84 1.86 -10.67
C ASP A 254 -17.39 0.74 -9.75
N ARG A 255 -16.52 -0.16 -10.23
CA ARG A 255 -15.87 -1.17 -9.38
C ARG A 255 -14.98 -0.53 -8.33
N LEU A 256 -14.24 0.55 -8.70
CA LEU A 256 -13.41 1.29 -7.74
C LEU A 256 -14.27 1.96 -6.67
N ARG A 257 -15.39 2.59 -7.04
CA ARG A 257 -16.36 3.16 -6.10
C ARG A 257 -16.95 2.11 -5.18
N ALA A 258 -17.37 0.97 -5.73
CA ALA A 258 -17.93 -0.12 -4.95
C ALA A 258 -16.94 -0.70 -3.92
N LEU A 259 -15.65 -0.80 -4.33
CA LEU A 259 -14.61 -1.28 -3.42
C LEU A 259 -14.29 -0.29 -2.32
N HIS A 260 -14.23 1.00 -2.64
CA HIS A 260 -14.07 2.07 -1.64
C HIS A 260 -15.24 2.09 -0.65
N ALA A 261 -16.48 2.03 -1.15
CA ALA A 261 -17.68 1.99 -0.32
C ALA A 261 -17.67 0.77 0.63
N LEU A 262 -17.23 -0.40 0.13
CA LEU A 262 -17.06 -1.57 0.99
C LEU A 262 -16.04 -1.31 2.11
N GLY A 263 -14.93 -0.60 1.82
CA GLY A 263 -13.95 -0.22 2.84
C GLY A 263 -14.54 0.70 3.92
N VAL A 264 -15.40 1.64 3.50
CA VAL A 264 -16.14 2.52 4.42
C VAL A 264 -17.10 1.69 5.28
N ASP A 265 -17.94 0.86 4.66
CA ASP A 265 -18.95 0.05 5.36
C ASP A 265 -18.30 -0.91 6.38
N ASP A 266 -17.26 -1.62 5.97
CA ASP A 266 -16.54 -2.57 6.83
C ASP A 266 -15.84 -1.85 8.00
N ALA A 267 -15.22 -0.69 7.77
CA ALA A 267 -14.56 0.08 8.83
C ALA A 267 -15.59 0.60 9.86
N LEU A 268 -16.71 1.15 9.39
CA LEU A 268 -17.80 1.59 10.28
C LEU A 268 -18.39 0.42 11.07
N GLY A 269 -18.55 -0.75 10.43
CA GLY A 269 -19.11 -1.94 11.06
C GLY A 269 -18.26 -2.53 12.19
N VAL A 270 -16.96 -2.22 12.22
CA VAL A 270 -16.02 -2.71 13.26
C VAL A 270 -15.45 -1.58 14.13
N TRP A 271 -15.95 -0.35 13.99
CA TRP A 271 -15.35 0.82 14.66
C TRP A 271 -15.38 0.71 16.20
N GLU A 272 -16.51 0.35 16.77
CA GLU A 272 -16.65 0.15 18.23
C GLU A 272 -15.70 -0.95 18.77
N GLN A 273 -15.49 -2.01 17.97
CA GLN A 273 -14.55 -3.08 18.33
C GLN A 273 -13.11 -2.58 18.26
N LEU A 274 -12.77 -1.72 17.27
CA LEU A 274 -11.47 -1.08 17.16
C LEU A 274 -11.20 -0.18 18.37
N GLU A 275 -12.15 0.68 18.75
CA GLU A 275 -12.04 1.51 19.97
C GLU A 275 -11.83 0.65 21.22
N SER A 276 -12.61 -0.42 21.34
CA SER A 276 -12.48 -1.37 22.46
C SER A 276 -11.09 -2.05 22.48
N TYR A 277 -10.55 -2.40 21.30
CA TYR A 277 -9.20 -2.96 21.19
C TYR A 277 -8.13 -1.96 21.62
N LEU A 278 -8.26 -0.68 21.24
CA LEU A 278 -7.31 0.36 21.58
C LEU A 278 -7.33 0.70 23.09
N HIS A 279 -8.49 0.63 23.72
CA HIS A 279 -8.66 0.95 25.15
C HIS A 279 -8.43 -0.24 26.10
N LYS A 280 -8.28 -1.48 25.57
CA LYS A 280 -7.87 -2.61 26.42
C LYS A 280 -6.45 -2.39 26.92
N ASP A 281 -6.30 -2.25 28.23
CA ASP A 281 -4.99 -2.28 28.88
C ASP A 281 -4.25 -3.56 28.46
N GLY A 282 -2.98 -3.40 28.11
CA GLY A 282 -2.16 -4.54 27.72
C GLY A 282 -2.09 -5.55 28.88
N ILE A 283 -2.35 -6.83 28.59
CA ILE A 283 -2.17 -7.96 29.51
C ILE A 283 -0.69 -8.15 29.77
#